data_2646b8f2dc88609de80752a2d54ea5f1
#
_entry.id   2646b8f2dc88609de80752a2d54ea5f1
#
_cell.length_a   1.000
_cell.length_b   1.000
_cell.length_c   1.000
_cell.angle_alpha   90.00
_cell.angle_beta   90.00
_cell.angle_gamma   90.00
#
_symmetry.space_group_name_H-M   'P 1'
#
loop_
_entity.id
_entity.type
_entity.pdbx_description
1 polymer ?
#
loop_
_entity_poly.entity_id
_entity_poly.type
_entity_poly.pdbx_seq_one_letter_code
_entity_poly.pdbx_strand_id
1 'polypeptide(L)'
;MQTTKESADSKSRFLFTAKGHYRETFKAAKAEFTKVFRKYGIPHQIHTDNGSPFGSVRAIQRFTRLSYWFIELGITPVFSDPAHPEQNGRHERMHRDLKAACAKPSAYDLKAQQRRLNHFVKEYNHVRPHEALDMETPAFVHSFSTRPFPERIPSFDYSSNFKVIKVTQNGSIRWKSYYWVYLTAALKGKYVGAEDLGKGIWKVFYRNVFLGFFNENNIRDKQVSIRLSQNIV
;
A
#
# COMPACT_ATOMS: atom_id res chain seq x y z
N MET A 1 17.07 -12.32 -12.24
CA MET A 1 17.14 -10.85 -12.31
C MET A 1 16.87 -10.31 -10.91
N GLN A 2 17.78 -9.54 -10.34
CA GLN A 2 17.56 -8.93 -9.01
C GLN A 2 16.68 -7.71 -9.20
N THR A 3 15.60 -7.61 -8.44
CA THR A 3 14.77 -6.41 -8.39
C THR A 3 15.22 -5.54 -7.22
N THR A 4 15.27 -4.24 -7.42
CA THR A 4 15.59 -3.26 -6.37
C THR A 4 14.31 -2.54 -6.00
N LYS A 5 14.07 -2.37 -4.70
CA LYS A 5 12.94 -1.64 -4.16
C LYS A 5 13.43 -0.48 -3.32
N GLU A 6 12.88 0.67 -3.59
CA GLU A 6 13.20 1.92 -2.93
C GLU A 6 11.97 2.48 -2.21
N SER A 7 12.22 3.27 -1.17
CA SER A 7 11.22 4.07 -0.49
C SER A 7 11.82 5.43 -0.16
N ALA A 8 11.17 6.51 -0.58
CA ALA A 8 11.65 7.87 -0.40
C ALA A 8 10.54 8.80 0.10
N ASP A 9 10.93 9.84 0.83
CA ASP A 9 10.04 10.94 1.18
C ASP A 9 9.84 11.88 -0.01
N SER A 10 8.61 12.18 -0.35
CA SER A 10 8.28 13.00 -1.52
C SER A 10 8.66 14.49 -1.35
N LYS A 11 8.67 15.00 -0.11
CA LYS A 11 8.99 16.38 0.21
C LYS A 11 10.52 16.61 0.22
N SER A 12 11.21 15.91 1.11
CA SER A 12 12.66 16.05 1.30
C SER A 12 13.49 15.22 0.33
N ARG A 13 12.89 14.35 -0.48
CA ARG A 13 13.55 13.36 -1.34
C ARG A 13 14.44 12.36 -0.58
N PHE A 14 14.35 12.33 0.74
CA PHE A 14 15.13 11.43 1.58
C PHE A 14 14.82 9.97 1.24
N LEU A 15 15.83 9.22 0.88
CA LEU A 15 15.74 7.82 0.50
C LEU A 15 15.85 6.96 1.76
N PHE A 16 14.74 6.41 2.24
CA PHE A 16 14.72 5.60 3.46
C PHE A 16 15.47 4.29 3.31
N THR A 17 15.32 3.64 2.16
CA THR A 17 15.93 2.34 1.88
C THR A 17 15.98 2.07 0.38
N ALA A 18 17.03 1.35 -0.04
CA ALA A 18 17.11 0.67 -1.32
C ALA A 18 17.47 -0.78 -1.04
N LYS A 19 16.59 -1.71 -1.38
CA LYS A 19 16.73 -3.13 -1.04
C LYS A 19 16.70 -4.02 -2.27
N GLY A 20 17.70 -4.87 -2.40
CA GLY A 20 17.73 -5.90 -3.42
C GLY A 20 16.92 -7.13 -3.01
N HIS A 21 16.07 -7.65 -3.90
CA HIS A 21 15.26 -8.84 -3.68
C HIS A 21 15.31 -9.78 -4.87
N TYR A 22 15.22 -11.08 -4.61
CA TYR A 22 14.99 -12.07 -5.66
C TYR A 22 13.52 -12.16 -6.07
N ARG A 23 12.61 -11.91 -5.12
CA ARG A 23 11.16 -11.88 -5.33
C ARG A 23 10.52 -10.85 -4.43
N GLU A 24 9.60 -10.09 -4.99
CA GLU A 24 8.74 -9.20 -4.23
C GLU A 24 7.55 -9.95 -3.66
N THR A 25 7.49 -10.05 -2.34
CA THR A 25 6.38 -10.68 -1.62
C THR A 25 5.80 -9.72 -0.59
N PHE A 26 4.52 -9.91 -0.26
CA PHE A 26 3.88 -9.17 0.82
C PHE A 26 4.69 -9.24 2.14
N LYS A 27 5.20 -10.42 2.51
CA LYS A 27 5.96 -10.63 3.76
C LYS A 27 7.25 -9.82 3.76
N ALA A 28 8.00 -9.84 2.67
CA ALA A 28 9.25 -9.09 2.53
C ALA A 28 8.99 -7.57 2.56
N ALA A 29 8.03 -7.09 1.77
CA ALA A 29 7.66 -5.68 1.74
C ALA A 29 7.19 -5.18 3.12
N LYS A 30 6.29 -5.91 3.78
CA LYS A 30 5.83 -5.57 5.13
C LYS A 30 6.99 -5.48 6.12
N ALA A 31 7.94 -6.42 6.10
CA ALA A 31 9.09 -6.43 7.00
C ALA A 31 9.99 -5.20 6.79
N GLU A 32 10.24 -4.82 5.54
CA GLU A 32 11.05 -3.63 5.23
C GLU A 32 10.33 -2.34 5.64
N PHE A 33 9.05 -2.17 5.32
CA PHE A 33 8.27 -1.02 5.78
C PHE A 33 8.20 -0.94 7.31
N THR A 34 8.07 -2.07 8.01
CA THR A 34 8.09 -2.08 9.47
C THR A 34 9.39 -1.50 10.03
N LYS A 35 10.55 -1.84 9.44
CA LYS A 35 11.85 -1.27 9.85
C LYS A 35 11.92 0.23 9.59
N VAL A 36 11.47 0.67 8.42
CA VAL A 36 11.42 2.09 8.05
C VAL A 36 10.50 2.85 9.01
N PHE A 37 9.30 2.34 9.26
CA PHE A 37 8.33 3.01 10.13
C PHE A 37 8.73 3.06 11.60
N ARG A 38 9.42 2.04 12.10
CA ARG A 38 9.99 2.08 13.45
C ARG A 38 11.07 3.15 13.61
N LYS A 39 11.86 3.35 12.57
CA LYS A 39 12.97 4.31 12.61
C LYS A 39 12.53 5.74 12.35
N TYR A 40 11.62 5.96 11.42
CA TYR A 40 11.27 7.29 10.92
C TYR A 40 9.84 7.73 11.24
N GLY A 41 9.03 6.85 11.85
CA GLY A 41 7.60 7.05 12.05
C GLY A 41 6.78 6.71 10.80
N ILE A 42 5.45 6.74 10.94
CA ILE A 42 4.52 6.41 9.85
C ILE A 42 4.04 7.67 9.13
N PRO A 43 3.98 7.67 7.79
CA PRO A 43 3.48 8.80 7.00
C PRO A 43 1.95 8.88 7.06
N HIS A 44 1.38 10.00 6.59
CA HIS A 44 -0.06 10.10 6.36
C HIS A 44 -0.50 9.37 5.09
N GLN A 45 0.35 9.41 4.07
CA GLN A 45 0.06 8.80 2.76
C GLN A 45 1.28 8.05 2.22
N ILE A 46 1.03 7.02 1.44
CA ILE A 46 2.05 6.32 0.66
C ILE A 46 1.60 6.29 -0.80
N HIS A 47 2.42 6.89 -1.66
CA HIS A 47 2.27 6.78 -3.10
C HIS A 47 2.93 5.49 -3.57
N THR A 48 2.20 4.71 -4.34
CA THR A 48 2.67 3.43 -4.88
C THR A 48 2.31 3.31 -6.35
N ASP A 49 3.07 2.49 -7.06
CA ASP A 49 2.67 2.04 -8.38
C ASP A 49 1.46 1.06 -8.31
N ASN A 50 0.91 0.72 -9.47
CA ASN A 50 -0.19 -0.23 -9.58
C ASN A 50 0.28 -1.69 -9.61
N GLY A 51 1.58 -1.94 -9.41
CA GLY A 51 2.19 -3.27 -9.45
C GLY A 51 2.12 -4.02 -8.11
N SER A 52 2.17 -5.37 -8.19
CA SER A 52 2.29 -6.21 -6.98
C SER A 52 3.66 -5.96 -6.31
N PRO A 53 3.73 -5.92 -4.97
CA PRO A 53 2.70 -6.22 -3.96
C PRO A 53 1.88 -4.99 -3.51
N PHE A 54 2.05 -3.83 -4.11
CA PHE A 54 1.42 -2.57 -3.68
C PHE A 54 -0.01 -2.42 -4.16
N GLY A 55 -0.22 -2.60 -5.47
CA GLY A 55 -1.50 -2.48 -6.12
C GLY A 55 -1.85 -3.69 -6.98
N SER A 56 -3.11 -3.79 -7.38
CA SER A 56 -3.59 -4.78 -8.35
C SER A 56 -4.77 -4.20 -9.11
N VAL A 57 -4.63 -4.02 -10.41
CA VAL A 57 -5.70 -3.51 -11.28
C VAL A 57 -6.97 -4.38 -11.27
N ARG A 58 -6.86 -5.65 -10.86
CA ARG A 58 -7.98 -6.60 -10.75
C ARG A 58 -8.67 -6.57 -9.39
N ALA A 59 -8.08 -5.91 -8.39
CA ALA A 59 -8.63 -5.86 -7.04
C ALA A 59 -9.58 -4.67 -6.88
N ILE A 60 -10.53 -4.80 -5.95
CA ILE A 60 -11.40 -3.71 -5.54
C ILE A 60 -10.53 -2.56 -5.04
N GLN A 61 -10.77 -1.35 -5.54
CA GLN A 61 -9.99 -0.14 -5.23
C GLN A 61 -8.47 -0.34 -5.45
N ARG A 62 -8.07 -1.33 -6.28
CA ARG A 62 -6.67 -1.73 -6.51
C ARG A 62 -5.93 -2.20 -5.26
N PHE A 63 -6.61 -2.36 -4.12
CA PHE A 63 -5.99 -2.70 -2.84
C PHE A 63 -5.50 -4.14 -2.78
N THR A 64 -4.29 -4.30 -2.30
CA THR A 64 -3.64 -5.57 -1.97
C THR A 64 -3.64 -5.79 -0.45
N ARG A 65 -3.11 -6.93 0.00
CA ARG A 65 -2.86 -7.16 1.44
C ARG A 65 -1.96 -6.11 2.07
N LEU A 66 -1.02 -5.54 1.29
CA LEU A 66 -0.12 -4.50 1.78
C LEU A 66 -0.84 -3.16 1.92
N SER A 67 -1.69 -2.79 0.95
CA SER A 67 -2.52 -1.59 1.02
C SER A 67 -3.46 -1.64 2.22
N TYR A 68 -4.10 -2.79 2.48
CA TYR A 68 -4.95 -2.95 3.67
C TYR A 68 -4.17 -2.85 4.97
N TRP A 69 -2.92 -3.35 5.01
CA TRP A 69 -2.06 -3.17 6.18
C TRP A 69 -1.69 -1.69 6.39
N PHE A 70 -1.45 -0.92 5.34
CA PHE A 70 -1.27 0.54 5.45
C PHE A 70 -2.51 1.23 6.02
N ILE A 71 -3.70 0.86 5.54
CA ILE A 71 -4.98 1.36 6.08
C ILE A 71 -5.13 1.02 7.58
N GLU A 72 -4.71 -0.16 8.01
CA GLU A 72 -4.71 -0.56 9.43
C GLU A 72 -3.80 0.32 10.29
N LEU A 73 -2.73 0.85 9.73
CA LEU A 73 -1.82 1.80 10.37
C LEU A 73 -2.30 3.26 10.29
N GLY A 74 -3.45 3.52 9.68
CA GLY A 74 -3.94 4.87 9.43
C GLY A 74 -3.12 5.61 8.37
N ILE A 75 -2.56 4.88 7.40
CA ILE A 75 -1.84 5.41 6.24
C ILE A 75 -2.76 5.27 5.03
N THR A 76 -2.94 6.33 4.26
CA THR A 76 -3.73 6.33 3.03
C THR A 76 -2.88 5.86 1.84
N PRO A 77 -3.17 4.69 1.23
CA PRO A 77 -2.53 4.30 -0.01
C PRO A 77 -3.06 5.17 -1.16
N VAL A 78 -2.15 5.77 -1.92
CA VAL A 78 -2.45 6.54 -3.12
C VAL A 78 -1.78 5.85 -4.30
N PHE A 79 -2.54 5.58 -5.34
CA PHE A 79 -2.04 4.93 -6.56
C PHE A 79 -1.85 5.97 -7.65
N SER A 80 -0.76 5.84 -8.41
CA SER A 80 -0.56 6.66 -9.61
C SER A 80 -1.68 6.42 -10.61
N ASP A 81 -2.13 7.49 -11.27
CA ASP A 81 -3.11 7.37 -12.33
C ASP A 81 -2.51 6.61 -13.52
N PRO A 82 -3.30 5.73 -14.16
CA PRO A 82 -2.86 5.08 -15.40
C PRO A 82 -2.52 6.11 -16.46
N ALA A 83 -1.42 5.90 -17.18
CA ALA A 83 -0.93 6.76 -18.26
C ALA A 83 -0.48 8.18 -17.84
N HIS A 84 -0.19 8.41 -16.54
CA HIS A 84 0.37 9.66 -16.03
C HIS A 84 1.80 9.46 -15.47
N PRO A 85 2.81 9.19 -16.32
CA PRO A 85 4.19 8.95 -15.89
C PRO A 85 4.80 10.17 -15.19
N GLU A 86 4.34 11.39 -15.49
CA GLU A 86 4.81 12.62 -14.87
C GLU A 86 4.62 12.63 -13.33
N GLN A 87 3.61 11.93 -12.81
CA GLN A 87 3.39 11.78 -11.37
C GLN A 87 4.52 11.02 -10.67
N ASN A 88 5.24 10.17 -11.41
CA ASN A 88 6.34 9.35 -10.92
C ASN A 88 7.74 9.88 -11.34
N GLY A 89 7.81 10.97 -12.09
CA GLY A 89 9.06 11.44 -12.68
C GLY A 89 10.21 11.68 -11.68
N ARG A 90 9.89 12.05 -10.42
CA ARG A 90 10.88 12.18 -9.35
C ARG A 90 11.46 10.83 -8.93
N HIS A 91 10.60 9.83 -8.80
CA HIS A 91 11.00 8.47 -8.47
C HIS A 91 11.79 7.83 -9.61
N GLU A 92 11.38 8.04 -10.83
CA GLU A 92 12.07 7.55 -12.03
C GLU A 92 13.49 8.12 -12.16
N ARG A 93 13.67 9.42 -11.88
CA ARG A 93 15.01 10.04 -11.88
C ARG A 93 15.90 9.39 -10.84
N MET A 94 15.44 9.29 -9.58
CA MET A 94 16.19 8.63 -8.50
C MET A 94 16.50 7.17 -8.84
N HIS A 95 15.53 6.43 -9.38
CA HIS A 95 15.71 5.04 -9.79
C HIS A 95 16.73 4.89 -10.94
N ARG A 96 16.75 5.81 -11.90
CA ARG A 96 17.77 5.86 -12.95
C ARG A 96 19.15 6.08 -12.38
N ASP A 97 19.31 7.01 -11.44
CA ASP A 97 20.59 7.30 -10.78
C ASP A 97 21.07 6.09 -9.97
N LEU A 98 20.15 5.45 -9.23
CA LEU A 98 20.43 4.22 -8.50
C LEU A 98 20.88 3.08 -9.43
N LYS A 99 20.21 2.89 -10.56
CA LYS A 99 20.60 1.90 -11.57
C LYS A 99 21.97 2.20 -12.15
N ALA A 100 22.25 3.43 -12.48
CA ALA A 100 23.56 3.84 -13.01
C ALA A 100 24.69 3.56 -12.01
N ALA A 101 24.48 3.85 -10.72
CA ALA A 101 25.47 3.66 -9.68
C ALA A 101 25.65 2.20 -9.23
N CYS A 102 24.58 1.40 -9.24
CA CYS A 102 24.56 0.09 -8.59
C CYS A 102 24.36 -1.11 -9.52
N ALA A 103 23.86 -0.93 -10.75
CA ALA A 103 23.50 -2.07 -11.61
C ALA A 103 24.63 -2.52 -12.54
N LYS A 104 25.58 -1.65 -12.86
CA LYS A 104 26.70 -1.95 -13.79
C LYS A 104 28.04 -1.52 -13.21
N PRO A 105 29.03 -2.45 -13.13
CA PRO A 105 28.87 -3.90 -13.26
C PRO A 105 28.02 -4.48 -12.15
N SER A 106 27.31 -5.60 -12.41
CA SER A 106 26.54 -6.28 -11.38
C SER A 106 27.45 -6.78 -10.25
N ALA A 107 26.98 -6.74 -9.02
CA ALA A 107 27.73 -7.29 -7.91
C ALA A 107 27.75 -8.82 -7.96
N TYR A 108 28.79 -9.43 -7.37
CA TYR A 108 28.98 -10.88 -7.36
C TYR A 108 27.84 -11.62 -6.68
N ASP A 109 27.34 -11.09 -5.57
CA ASP A 109 26.23 -11.67 -4.81
C ASP A 109 25.27 -10.60 -4.28
N LEU A 110 24.17 -11.04 -3.68
CA LEU A 110 23.14 -10.16 -3.11
C LEU A 110 23.69 -9.33 -1.93
N LYS A 111 24.64 -9.85 -1.13
CA LYS A 111 25.25 -9.11 -0.02
C LYS A 111 26.12 -7.97 -0.54
N ALA A 112 26.92 -8.22 -1.57
CA ALA A 112 27.73 -7.21 -2.23
C ALA A 112 26.83 -6.16 -2.90
N GLN A 113 25.76 -6.58 -3.56
CA GLN A 113 24.78 -5.67 -4.14
C GLN A 113 24.14 -4.79 -3.06
N GLN A 114 23.76 -5.37 -1.91
CA GLN A 114 23.17 -4.60 -0.82
C GLN A 114 24.15 -3.60 -0.21
N ARG A 115 25.45 -3.91 -0.14
CA ARG A 115 26.46 -2.92 0.29
C ARG A 115 26.53 -1.72 -0.64
N ARG A 116 26.50 -1.94 -1.97
CA ARG A 116 26.44 -0.84 -2.96
C ARG A 116 25.18 0.01 -2.81
N LEU A 117 24.01 -0.64 -2.65
CA LEU A 117 22.74 0.05 -2.42
C LEU A 117 22.77 0.89 -1.14
N ASN A 118 23.34 0.35 -0.05
CA ASN A 118 23.48 1.09 1.21
C ASN A 118 24.44 2.28 1.08
N HIS A 119 25.53 2.12 0.33
CA HIS A 119 26.46 3.21 0.05
C HIS A 119 25.79 4.32 -0.77
N PHE A 120 25.06 3.94 -1.84
CA PHE A 120 24.27 4.89 -2.62
C PHE A 120 23.27 5.66 -1.76
N VAL A 121 22.51 4.98 -0.90
CA VAL A 121 21.54 5.63 0.01
C VAL A 121 22.23 6.65 0.91
N LYS A 122 23.40 6.31 1.46
CA LYS A 122 24.17 7.22 2.31
C LYS A 122 24.66 8.44 1.54
N GLU A 123 25.25 8.23 0.37
CA GLU A 123 25.75 9.30 -0.50
C GLU A 123 24.62 10.20 -0.99
N TYR A 124 23.52 9.61 -1.46
CA TYR A 124 22.34 10.33 -1.94
C TYR A 124 21.75 11.24 -0.88
N ASN A 125 21.64 10.77 0.36
CA ASN A 125 21.01 11.52 1.43
C ASN A 125 21.92 12.58 2.07
N HIS A 126 23.22 12.33 2.18
CA HIS A 126 24.10 13.15 3.03
C HIS A 126 25.17 13.91 2.28
N VAL A 127 25.43 13.57 1.01
CA VAL A 127 26.53 14.17 0.24
C VAL A 127 26.00 14.90 -0.99
N ARG A 128 25.02 14.34 -1.67
CA ARG A 128 24.52 14.86 -2.94
C ARG A 128 23.57 16.04 -2.73
N PRO A 129 23.91 17.25 -3.20
CA PRO A 129 22.99 18.38 -3.19
C PRO A 129 21.90 18.20 -4.25
N HIS A 130 20.72 18.73 -3.98
CA HIS A 130 19.58 18.66 -4.87
C HIS A 130 19.07 20.06 -5.22
N GLU A 131 19.08 20.41 -6.50
CA GLU A 131 18.60 21.70 -7.00
C GLU A 131 17.19 22.04 -6.49
N ALA A 132 16.28 21.08 -6.48
CA ALA A 132 14.92 21.29 -6.00
C ALA A 132 14.79 21.33 -4.45
N LEU A 133 15.88 21.29 -3.73
CA LEU A 133 16.02 21.53 -2.29
C LEU A 133 16.97 22.71 -2.02
N ASP A 134 17.03 23.67 -2.94
CA ASP A 134 17.92 24.84 -2.86
C ASP A 134 19.40 24.44 -2.64
N MET A 135 19.84 23.40 -3.34
CA MET A 135 21.16 22.79 -3.23
C MET A 135 21.46 22.14 -1.88
N GLU A 136 20.46 21.97 -1.00
CA GLU A 136 20.63 21.23 0.24
C GLU A 136 20.55 19.72 0.01
N THR A 137 21.07 18.97 0.99
CA THR A 137 20.99 17.51 0.95
C THR A 137 19.62 17.02 1.48
N PRO A 138 19.12 15.86 1.01
CA PRO A 138 17.89 15.28 1.55
C PRO A 138 17.88 15.12 3.07
N ALA A 139 19.02 14.76 3.67
CA ALA A 139 19.13 14.57 5.11
C ALA A 139 19.00 15.88 5.90
N PHE A 140 19.41 17.00 5.34
CA PHE A 140 19.26 18.32 5.96
C PHE A 140 17.77 18.74 6.02
N VAL A 141 17.02 18.47 4.94
CA VAL A 141 15.61 18.86 4.80
C VAL A 141 14.66 17.88 5.48
N HIS A 142 15.07 16.61 5.64
CA HIS A 142 14.20 15.56 6.17
C HIS A 142 13.91 15.74 7.65
N SER A 143 12.62 15.59 8.01
CA SER A 143 12.17 15.51 9.40
C SER A 143 11.43 14.19 9.65
N PHE A 144 11.61 13.63 10.83
CA PHE A 144 10.89 12.42 11.24
C PHE A 144 9.40 12.67 11.37
N SER A 145 8.61 11.66 11.06
CA SER A 145 7.17 11.74 11.32
C SER A 145 6.92 11.79 12.83
N THR A 146 5.98 12.65 13.24
CA THR A 146 5.50 12.73 14.63
C THR A 146 4.61 11.53 15.02
N ARG A 147 4.23 10.70 14.05
CA ARG A 147 3.39 9.52 14.24
C ARG A 147 4.26 8.27 14.43
N PRO A 148 4.39 7.73 15.65
CA PRO A 148 5.21 6.54 15.88
C PRO A 148 4.56 5.30 15.25
N PHE A 149 5.38 4.30 14.91
CA PHE A 149 4.88 3.00 14.46
C PHE A 149 4.18 2.25 15.60
N PRO A 150 2.90 1.88 15.48
CA PRO A 150 2.22 1.11 16.50
C PRO A 150 2.62 -0.37 16.42
N GLU A 151 3.20 -0.92 17.47
CA GLU A 151 3.60 -2.34 17.52
C GLU A 151 2.39 -3.29 17.46
N ARG A 152 1.22 -2.81 17.90
CA ARG A 152 -0.05 -3.49 17.75
C ARG A 152 -0.97 -2.67 16.87
N ILE A 153 -1.59 -3.32 15.90
CA ILE A 153 -2.59 -2.66 15.05
C ILE A 153 -3.73 -2.14 15.92
N PRO A 154 -4.04 -0.84 15.89
CA PRO A 154 -5.15 -0.29 16.67
C PRO A 154 -6.48 -0.97 16.31
N SER A 155 -7.33 -1.20 17.30
CA SER A 155 -8.70 -1.61 17.08
C SER A 155 -9.43 -0.55 16.23
N PHE A 156 -10.47 -0.99 15.55
CA PHE A 156 -11.34 -0.09 14.79
C PHE A 156 -12.78 -0.50 15.06
N ASP A 157 -13.53 0.42 15.64
CA ASP A 157 -14.93 0.22 15.96
C ASP A 157 -15.80 0.96 14.95
N TYR A 158 -16.69 0.23 14.30
CA TYR A 158 -17.70 0.82 13.44
C TYR A 158 -18.81 1.44 14.28
N SER A 159 -19.35 2.58 13.84
CA SER A 159 -20.52 3.19 14.48
C SER A 159 -21.77 2.29 14.37
N SER A 160 -22.76 2.53 15.23
CA SER A 160 -23.93 1.67 15.39
C SER A 160 -24.81 1.52 14.14
N ASN A 161 -24.69 2.43 13.17
CA ASN A 161 -25.39 2.35 11.88
C ASN A 161 -24.78 1.33 10.91
N PHE A 162 -23.60 0.77 11.24
CA PHE A 162 -22.97 -0.25 10.39
C PHE A 162 -23.32 -1.66 10.87
N LYS A 163 -23.65 -2.51 9.91
CA LYS A 163 -23.65 -3.96 10.12
C LYS A 163 -22.23 -4.48 9.97
N VAL A 164 -21.63 -4.94 11.05
CA VAL A 164 -20.25 -5.44 11.07
C VAL A 164 -20.23 -6.93 10.73
N ILE A 165 -19.45 -7.30 9.70
CA ILE A 165 -19.45 -8.66 9.17
C ILE A 165 -18.02 -9.13 8.94
N LYS A 166 -17.73 -10.37 9.35
CA LYS A 166 -16.43 -11.01 9.15
C LYS A 166 -16.27 -11.52 7.72
N VAL A 167 -15.14 -11.20 7.09
CA VAL A 167 -14.78 -11.73 5.78
C VAL A 167 -14.24 -13.16 5.93
N THR A 168 -14.79 -14.08 5.17
CA THR A 168 -14.43 -15.50 5.19
C THR A 168 -13.08 -15.78 4.52
N GLN A 169 -12.62 -17.03 4.56
CA GLN A 169 -11.31 -17.41 3.98
C GLN A 169 -11.24 -17.23 2.46
N ASN A 170 -12.36 -17.33 1.76
CA ASN A 170 -12.45 -17.11 0.32
C ASN A 170 -12.65 -15.64 -0.09
N GLY A 171 -12.67 -14.70 0.88
CA GLY A 171 -12.80 -13.27 0.62
C GLY A 171 -14.24 -12.76 0.47
N SER A 172 -15.23 -13.55 0.85
CA SER A 172 -16.65 -13.19 0.81
C SER A 172 -17.19 -12.88 2.20
N ILE A 173 -18.25 -12.11 2.28
CA ILE A 173 -19.08 -11.99 3.48
C ILE A 173 -20.35 -12.85 3.33
N ARG A 174 -20.84 -13.40 4.45
CA ARG A 174 -22.08 -14.12 4.51
C ARG A 174 -23.23 -13.15 4.75
N TRP A 175 -24.18 -13.11 3.82
CA TRP A 175 -25.32 -12.21 3.88
C TRP A 175 -26.63 -12.99 4.12
N LYS A 176 -27.44 -12.53 5.08
CA LYS A 176 -28.71 -13.18 5.45
C LYS A 176 -28.59 -14.71 5.59
N SER A 177 -27.51 -15.18 6.20
CA SER A 177 -27.19 -16.60 6.49
C SER A 177 -26.96 -17.52 5.27
N TYR A 178 -27.44 -17.20 4.10
CA TYR A 178 -27.44 -18.11 2.95
C TYR A 178 -26.73 -17.58 1.72
N TYR A 179 -26.54 -16.26 1.62
CA TYR A 179 -26.01 -15.62 0.41
C TYR A 179 -24.57 -15.18 0.60
N TRP A 180 -23.90 -15.00 -0.52
CA TRP A 180 -22.50 -14.63 -0.52
C TRP A 180 -22.27 -13.35 -1.33
N VAL A 181 -21.55 -12.41 -0.74
CA VAL A 181 -21.06 -11.21 -1.42
C VAL A 181 -19.54 -11.26 -1.41
N TYR A 182 -18.95 -11.41 -2.59
CA TYR A 182 -17.51 -11.44 -2.73
C TYR A 182 -16.92 -10.04 -2.63
N LEU A 183 -15.96 -9.87 -1.76
CA LEU A 183 -15.18 -8.64 -1.59
C LEU A 183 -13.78 -8.85 -2.19
N THR A 184 -12.88 -9.40 -1.41
CA THR A 184 -11.51 -9.70 -1.80
C THR A 184 -10.87 -10.69 -0.82
N ALA A 185 -10.06 -11.60 -1.34
CA ALA A 185 -9.27 -12.50 -0.49
C ALA A 185 -8.21 -11.79 0.35
N ALA A 186 -7.88 -10.55 0.01
CA ALA A 186 -6.91 -9.74 0.78
C ALA A 186 -7.42 -9.37 2.18
N LEU A 187 -8.75 -9.35 2.39
CA LEU A 187 -9.40 -9.04 3.66
C LEU A 187 -9.80 -10.27 4.47
N LYS A 188 -9.40 -11.48 4.08
CA LYS A 188 -9.77 -12.70 4.81
C LYS A 188 -9.52 -12.58 6.32
N GLY A 189 -10.54 -12.96 7.11
CA GLY A 189 -10.50 -12.91 8.57
C GLY A 189 -10.68 -11.52 9.19
N LYS A 190 -10.74 -10.46 8.39
CA LYS A 190 -10.98 -9.08 8.83
C LYS A 190 -12.49 -8.80 8.92
N TYR A 191 -12.83 -7.70 9.58
CA TYR A 191 -14.21 -7.22 9.68
C TYR A 191 -14.42 -6.03 8.76
N VAL A 192 -15.58 -5.98 8.12
CA VAL A 192 -16.04 -4.88 7.28
C VAL A 192 -17.36 -4.34 7.81
N GLY A 193 -17.61 -3.06 7.60
CA GLY A 193 -18.88 -2.42 7.91
C GLY A 193 -19.75 -2.30 6.65
N ALA A 194 -21.01 -2.64 6.76
CA ALA A 194 -22.01 -2.41 5.71
C ALA A 194 -23.04 -1.41 6.23
N GLU A 195 -23.20 -0.30 5.51
CA GLU A 195 -24.17 0.76 5.79
C GLU A 195 -25.37 0.60 4.87
N ASP A 196 -26.57 0.62 5.45
CA ASP A 196 -27.83 0.53 4.71
C ASP A 196 -28.19 1.88 4.10
N LEU A 197 -28.32 1.95 2.79
CA LEU A 197 -28.78 3.15 2.07
C LEU A 197 -30.27 3.09 1.74
N GLY A 198 -30.97 2.04 2.19
CA GLY A 198 -32.36 1.78 1.84
C GLY A 198 -32.53 1.06 0.50
N LYS A 199 -33.77 0.59 0.26
CA LYS A 199 -34.14 -0.12 -0.98
C LYS A 199 -33.30 -1.37 -1.31
N GLY A 200 -32.63 -1.94 -0.28
CA GLY A 200 -31.75 -3.10 -0.44
C GLY A 200 -30.35 -2.78 -0.95
N ILE A 201 -29.97 -1.51 -0.98
CA ILE A 201 -28.62 -1.07 -1.41
C ILE A 201 -27.75 -0.92 -0.17
N TRP A 202 -26.59 -1.58 -0.19
CA TRP A 202 -25.62 -1.57 0.88
C TRP A 202 -24.28 -1.01 0.43
N LYS A 203 -23.71 -0.11 1.24
CA LYS A 203 -22.40 0.50 1.05
C LYS A 203 -21.38 -0.15 1.98
N VAL A 204 -20.31 -0.69 1.45
CA VAL A 204 -19.34 -1.49 2.21
C VAL A 204 -18.06 -0.73 2.44
N PHE A 205 -17.56 -0.80 3.67
CA PHE A 205 -16.32 -0.15 4.10
C PHE A 205 -15.36 -1.13 4.79
N TYR A 206 -14.09 -0.90 4.58
CA TYR A 206 -13.06 -1.43 5.47
C TYR A 206 -12.44 -0.28 6.25
N ARG A 207 -12.69 -0.26 7.55
CA ARG A 207 -12.44 0.92 8.38
C ARG A 207 -13.12 2.15 7.75
N ASN A 208 -12.37 3.22 7.49
CA ASN A 208 -12.88 4.44 6.85
C ASN A 208 -12.81 4.41 5.31
N VAL A 209 -12.38 3.29 4.72
CA VAL A 209 -12.17 3.21 3.27
C VAL A 209 -13.35 2.53 2.61
N PHE A 210 -13.97 3.24 1.69
CA PHE A 210 -15.05 2.71 0.86
C PHE A 210 -14.54 1.62 -0.07
N LEU A 211 -15.26 0.48 -0.10
CA LEU A 211 -14.94 -0.66 -0.95
C LEU A 211 -15.86 -0.77 -2.18
N GLY A 212 -17.12 -0.43 -2.04
CA GLY A 212 -18.12 -0.53 -3.10
C GLY A 212 -19.53 -0.74 -2.53
N PHE A 213 -20.47 -0.94 -3.45
CA PHE A 213 -21.89 -1.19 -3.17
C PHE A 213 -22.27 -2.60 -3.55
N PHE A 214 -23.33 -3.13 -2.94
CA PHE A 214 -24.09 -4.25 -3.47
C PHE A 214 -25.58 -4.04 -3.24
N ASN A 215 -26.40 -4.63 -4.12
CA ASN A 215 -27.85 -4.65 -3.99
C ASN A 215 -28.29 -6.04 -3.55
N GLU A 216 -28.87 -6.16 -2.36
CA GLU A 216 -29.33 -7.45 -1.83
C GLU A 216 -30.48 -8.06 -2.63
N ASN A 217 -31.25 -7.25 -3.34
CA ASN A 217 -32.34 -7.72 -4.20
C ASN A 217 -31.83 -8.46 -5.45
N ASN A 218 -30.56 -8.26 -5.80
CA ASN A 218 -29.90 -8.95 -6.92
C ASN A 218 -29.32 -10.32 -6.51
N ILE A 219 -29.36 -10.66 -5.22
CA ILE A 219 -28.86 -11.94 -4.73
C ILE A 219 -29.96 -12.99 -4.89
N ARG A 220 -29.97 -13.68 -6.01
CA ARG A 220 -31.02 -14.66 -6.34
C ARG A 220 -30.62 -16.10 -6.10
N ASP A 221 -29.33 -16.41 -6.07
CA ASP A 221 -28.80 -17.75 -5.97
C ASP A 221 -27.88 -17.90 -4.76
N LYS A 222 -28.06 -19.01 -4.02
CA LYS A 222 -27.22 -19.36 -2.86
C LYS A 222 -25.82 -19.84 -3.26
N GLN A 223 -25.65 -20.30 -4.48
CA GLN A 223 -24.39 -20.84 -5.01
C GLN A 223 -23.54 -19.78 -5.71
N VAL A 224 -24.16 -18.68 -6.16
CA VAL A 224 -23.47 -17.60 -6.88
C VAL A 224 -23.25 -16.42 -5.97
N SER A 225 -21.98 -16.01 -5.80
CA SER A 225 -21.66 -14.78 -5.08
C SER A 225 -21.74 -13.58 -6.02
N ILE A 226 -22.45 -12.53 -5.59
CA ILE A 226 -22.36 -11.22 -6.26
C ILE A 226 -21.06 -10.52 -5.86
N ARG A 227 -20.62 -9.59 -6.70
CA ARG A 227 -19.44 -8.77 -6.42
C ARG A 227 -19.85 -7.34 -6.07
N LEU A 228 -18.97 -6.63 -5.35
CA LEU A 228 -19.16 -5.20 -5.13
C LEU A 228 -19.05 -4.44 -6.46
N SER A 229 -19.92 -3.44 -6.62
CA SER A 229 -19.85 -2.44 -7.70
C SER A 229 -19.27 -1.14 -7.15
N GLN A 230 -18.59 -0.37 -8.01
CA GLN A 230 -18.12 0.97 -7.66
C GLN A 230 -19.24 2.02 -7.80
N ASN A 231 -20.26 1.71 -8.57
CA ASN A 231 -21.43 2.55 -8.80
C ASN A 231 -22.65 1.90 -8.13
N ILE A 232 -23.61 2.74 -7.73
CA ILE A 232 -24.94 2.29 -7.30
C ILE A 232 -25.64 1.70 -8.52
N VAL A 233 -25.95 0.40 -8.45
CA VAL A 233 -26.64 -0.37 -9.50
C VAL A 233 -28.06 -0.71 -9.03
#